data_374bf257e28562b8ec38b6c92bbc826a
#
_entry.id   374bf257e28562b8ec38b6c92bbc826a
#
_cell.length_a   1.000
_cell.length_b   1.000
_cell.length_c   1.000
_cell.angle_alpha   90.00
_cell.angle_beta   90.00
_cell.angle_gamma   90.00
#
_symmetry.space_group_name_H-M   'P 1'
#
loop_
_entity.id
_entity.type
_entity.pdbx_description
1 polymer ?
#
loop_
_entity_poly.entity_id
_entity_poly.type
_entity_poly.pdbx_seq_one_letter_code
_entity_poly.pdbx_strand_id
1 'polypeptide(L)'
;MARPITPLMLTSEQRRELRAVINRPTAPYRENRRAWIILNRADGFSQTQTAAEVGVARPVVIKWERRFRKAGLAGLADSKGRGRKAWLDPRVREKILVRATQPPANRSRWSVRTMAQSAGVSKATVQRLWSANDIKPHVVRTFKLSNDKHFETKFWDVIGLYLNPPDRALVLCCDEKSQCQALERTQPSLPLKGGHPCTRTHDYKRHGTITLFAALSYLDGRIFSTTAAQHTHRQWLAFLKQLDAETPGELTLHLIADNYSPHKHPKVKAWMRWRNQRQQKACGLDRMVLHFIPTSSSWMNLVERFFRDLTEDVVREGSFTSVQELVQSITGYLTERNLNPKRYVWKAKGAEILAKIQRARETLERQKCIGNSETLH
;
A
#
# COMPACT_ATOMS: atom_id res chain seq x y z
N MET A 1 62.53 -43.23 -5.39
CA MET A 1 61.89 -43.23 -4.05
C MET A 1 60.70 -42.28 -4.03
N ALA A 2 59.52 -42.74 -3.61
CA ALA A 2 58.33 -41.86 -3.51
C ALA A 2 58.54 -40.82 -2.38
N ARG A 3 58.26 -39.54 -2.65
CA ARG A 3 58.32 -38.49 -1.64
C ARG A 3 57.38 -38.81 -0.47
N PRO A 4 57.82 -38.68 0.79
CA PRO A 4 56.98 -38.98 1.94
C PRO A 4 55.71 -38.10 1.90
N ILE A 5 54.54 -38.69 2.17
CA ILE A 5 53.29 -38.01 2.24
C ILE A 5 53.26 -37.21 3.54
N THR A 6 53.26 -35.89 3.49
CA THR A 6 53.07 -35.04 4.66
C THR A 6 51.58 -34.90 4.95
N PRO A 7 51.04 -35.51 6.01
CA PRO A 7 49.59 -35.36 6.34
C PRO A 7 49.27 -33.94 6.70
N LEU A 8 48.01 -33.59 6.52
CA LEU A 8 47.48 -32.27 6.92
C LEU A 8 47.03 -32.35 8.36
N MET A 9 47.64 -31.56 9.24
CA MET A 9 47.24 -31.54 10.64
C MET A 9 45.98 -30.71 10.82
N LEU A 10 44.92 -31.28 11.43
CA LEU A 10 43.67 -30.64 11.79
C LEU A 10 43.52 -30.63 13.33
N THR A 11 42.98 -29.52 13.84
CA THR A 11 42.48 -29.50 15.22
C THR A 11 41.22 -30.31 15.33
N SER A 12 40.87 -30.76 16.55
CA SER A 12 39.65 -31.52 16.84
C SER A 12 38.40 -30.69 16.42
N GLU A 13 38.44 -29.38 16.61
CA GLU A 13 37.38 -28.46 16.22
C GLU A 13 37.24 -28.35 14.71
N GLN A 14 38.32 -28.14 13.97
CA GLN A 14 38.30 -28.10 12.50
C GLN A 14 37.77 -29.41 11.91
N ARG A 15 38.16 -30.56 12.46
CA ARG A 15 37.66 -31.85 12.02
C ARG A 15 36.15 -31.98 12.24
N ARG A 16 35.65 -31.52 13.40
CA ARG A 16 34.22 -31.50 13.72
C ARG A 16 33.42 -30.64 12.76
N GLU A 17 33.90 -29.43 12.48
CA GLU A 17 33.24 -28.50 11.54
C GLU A 17 33.19 -29.04 10.11
N LEU A 18 34.29 -29.60 9.61
CA LEU A 18 34.33 -30.22 8.27
C LEU A 18 33.37 -31.40 8.16
N ARG A 19 33.26 -32.23 9.18
CA ARG A 19 32.27 -33.34 9.26
C ARG A 19 30.85 -32.79 9.32
N ALA A 20 30.60 -31.73 10.06
CA ALA A 20 29.27 -31.09 10.11
C ALA A 20 28.84 -30.55 8.74
N VAL A 21 29.76 -30.00 7.94
CA VAL A 21 29.46 -29.58 6.55
C VAL A 21 29.04 -30.77 5.70
N ILE A 22 29.76 -31.90 5.79
CA ILE A 22 29.45 -33.09 5.01
C ILE A 22 28.10 -33.69 5.40
N ASN A 23 27.80 -33.75 6.70
CA ASN A 23 26.57 -34.34 7.22
C ASN A 23 25.34 -33.46 7.04
N ARG A 24 25.47 -32.21 6.64
CA ARG A 24 24.35 -31.30 6.43
C ARG A 24 23.69 -31.54 5.06
N PRO A 25 22.43 -32.02 5.01
CA PRO A 25 21.74 -32.37 3.76
C PRO A 25 21.62 -31.20 2.77
N THR A 26 21.56 -29.97 3.28
CA THR A 26 21.40 -28.74 2.50
C THR A 26 22.73 -28.06 2.13
N ALA A 27 23.89 -28.67 2.44
CA ALA A 27 25.18 -28.08 2.12
C ALA A 27 25.41 -28.08 0.60
N PRO A 28 25.87 -26.97 0.02
CA PRO A 28 26.21 -26.92 -1.40
C PRO A 28 27.24 -27.98 -1.76
N TYR A 29 27.04 -28.70 -2.86
CA TYR A 29 27.93 -29.76 -3.34
C TYR A 29 29.40 -29.36 -3.37
N ARG A 30 29.71 -28.12 -3.75
CA ARG A 30 31.06 -27.58 -3.77
C ARG A 30 31.72 -27.46 -2.39
N GLU A 31 30.94 -27.19 -1.34
CA GLU A 31 31.40 -27.11 0.05
C GLU A 31 31.71 -28.50 0.58
N ASN A 32 30.85 -29.48 0.34
CA ASN A 32 31.06 -30.87 0.69
C ASN A 32 32.35 -31.41 0.04
N ARG A 33 32.55 -31.17 -1.26
CA ARG A 33 33.75 -31.59 -1.94
C ARG A 33 35.03 -31.01 -1.35
N ARG A 34 35.01 -29.74 -0.94
CA ARG A 34 36.16 -29.08 -0.28
C ARG A 34 36.43 -29.68 1.08
N ALA A 35 35.40 -29.96 1.86
CA ALA A 35 35.52 -30.60 3.16
C ALA A 35 36.10 -32.01 3.03
N TRP A 36 35.61 -32.81 2.08
CA TRP A 36 36.14 -34.15 1.80
C TRP A 36 37.64 -34.11 1.39
N ILE A 37 38.07 -33.16 0.55
CA ILE A 37 39.48 -32.99 0.18
C ILE A 37 40.33 -32.80 1.44
N ILE A 38 39.94 -31.95 2.35
CA ILE A 38 40.76 -31.64 3.55
C ILE A 38 40.76 -32.81 4.52
N LEU A 39 39.63 -33.49 4.73
CA LEU A 39 39.57 -34.65 5.62
C LEU A 39 40.43 -35.82 5.09
N ASN A 40 40.31 -36.17 3.81
CA ASN A 40 41.14 -37.25 3.20
C ASN A 40 42.64 -36.90 3.28
N ARG A 41 43.03 -35.65 3.09
CA ARG A 41 44.42 -35.24 3.27
C ARG A 41 44.90 -35.31 4.70
N ALA A 42 44.03 -35.07 5.66
CA ALA A 42 44.30 -35.22 7.12
C ALA A 42 44.33 -36.70 7.56
N ASP A 43 43.60 -37.57 6.90
CA ASP A 43 43.59 -39.01 7.13
C ASP A 43 44.76 -39.73 6.43
N GLY A 44 45.71 -38.99 5.84
CA GLY A 44 46.95 -39.52 5.27
C GLY A 44 46.87 -39.93 3.79
N PHE A 45 45.76 -39.74 3.09
CA PHE A 45 45.66 -39.99 1.65
C PHE A 45 46.60 -39.08 0.88
N SER A 46 47.27 -39.60 -0.13
CA SER A 46 48.04 -38.78 -1.08
C SER A 46 47.15 -37.85 -1.87
N GLN A 47 47.72 -36.83 -2.47
CA GLN A 47 46.96 -35.90 -3.36
C GLN A 47 46.29 -36.61 -4.52
N THR A 48 46.92 -37.63 -5.07
CA THR A 48 46.38 -38.43 -6.17
C THR A 48 45.23 -39.34 -5.69
N GLN A 49 45.38 -40.02 -4.56
CA GLN A 49 44.31 -40.82 -3.95
C GLN A 49 43.10 -39.95 -3.55
N THR A 50 43.35 -38.77 -2.91
CA THR A 50 42.28 -37.83 -2.58
C THR A 50 41.56 -37.33 -3.86
N ALA A 51 42.28 -37.09 -4.94
CA ALA A 51 41.71 -36.66 -6.21
C ALA A 51 40.78 -37.72 -6.80
N ALA A 52 41.20 -39.00 -6.76
CA ALA A 52 40.40 -40.12 -7.24
C ALA A 52 39.14 -40.31 -6.36
N GLU A 53 39.30 -40.30 -5.03
CA GLU A 53 38.21 -40.54 -4.08
C GLU A 53 37.13 -39.45 -4.15
N VAL A 54 37.53 -38.18 -4.28
CA VAL A 54 36.60 -37.01 -4.34
C VAL A 54 36.10 -36.74 -5.75
N GLY A 55 36.63 -37.44 -6.77
CA GLY A 55 36.24 -37.22 -8.18
C GLY A 55 36.64 -35.83 -8.69
N VAL A 56 37.92 -35.42 -8.44
CA VAL A 56 38.47 -34.13 -8.90
C VAL A 56 39.86 -34.30 -9.50
N ALA A 57 40.31 -33.36 -10.29
CA ALA A 57 41.67 -33.35 -10.75
C ALA A 57 42.67 -32.99 -9.63
N ARG A 58 43.83 -33.63 -9.62
CA ARG A 58 44.88 -33.39 -8.61
C ARG A 58 45.21 -31.89 -8.35
N PRO A 59 45.27 -30.99 -9.36
CA PRO A 59 45.50 -29.57 -9.13
C PRO A 59 44.45 -28.91 -8.24
N VAL A 60 43.19 -29.43 -8.23
CA VAL A 60 42.10 -28.94 -7.37
C VAL A 60 42.39 -29.27 -5.92
N VAL A 61 42.88 -30.49 -5.64
CA VAL A 61 43.31 -30.91 -4.29
C VAL A 61 44.41 -29.98 -3.79
N ILE A 62 45.48 -29.80 -4.59
CA ILE A 62 46.60 -28.93 -4.25
C ILE A 62 46.16 -27.49 -3.96
N LYS A 63 45.24 -26.99 -4.77
CA LYS A 63 44.65 -25.63 -4.60
C LYS A 63 43.95 -25.49 -3.25
N TRP A 64 43.07 -26.42 -2.90
CA TRP A 64 42.28 -26.31 -1.66
C TRP A 64 43.13 -26.62 -0.43
N GLU A 65 44.05 -27.57 -0.50
CA GLU A 65 45.03 -27.82 0.56
C GLU A 65 45.89 -26.58 0.86
N ARG A 66 46.43 -25.92 -0.17
CA ARG A 66 47.21 -24.69 -0.04
C ARG A 66 46.39 -23.55 0.59
N ARG A 67 45.12 -23.39 0.17
CA ARG A 67 44.23 -22.37 0.74
C ARG A 67 43.87 -22.65 2.22
N PHE A 68 43.66 -23.91 2.54
CA PHE A 68 43.42 -24.34 3.90
C PHE A 68 44.66 -24.11 4.79
N ARG A 69 45.85 -24.47 4.34
CA ARG A 69 47.09 -24.20 5.07
C ARG A 69 47.31 -22.70 5.36
N LYS A 70 46.89 -21.84 4.42
CA LYS A 70 47.04 -20.38 4.56
C LYS A 70 46.02 -19.72 5.48
N ALA A 71 44.76 -20.16 5.45
CA ALA A 71 43.65 -19.43 6.09
C ALA A 71 42.66 -20.35 6.83
N GLY A 72 43.04 -21.61 7.10
CA GLY A 72 42.15 -22.56 7.79
C GLY A 72 40.82 -22.76 7.06
N LEU A 73 39.75 -22.93 7.82
CA LEU A 73 38.38 -23.13 7.30
C LEU A 73 37.91 -21.95 6.44
N ALA A 74 38.28 -20.71 6.77
CA ALA A 74 37.96 -19.54 5.95
C ALA A 74 38.58 -19.62 4.54
N GLY A 75 39.69 -20.35 4.38
CA GLY A 75 40.32 -20.61 3.08
C GLY A 75 39.45 -21.44 2.15
N LEU A 76 38.46 -22.19 2.64
CA LEU A 76 37.57 -23.00 1.82
C LEU A 76 36.39 -22.21 1.27
N ALA A 77 36.16 -21.01 1.73
CA ALA A 77 35.11 -20.14 1.19
C ALA A 77 35.43 -19.67 -0.25
N ASP A 78 34.38 -19.32 -1.00
CA ASP A 78 34.56 -18.71 -2.32
C ASP A 78 35.19 -17.32 -2.18
N SER A 79 36.14 -17.00 -3.04
CA SER A 79 36.74 -15.67 -3.09
C SER A 79 35.67 -14.64 -3.54
N LYS A 80 35.51 -13.57 -2.78
CA LYS A 80 34.69 -12.43 -3.23
C LYS A 80 35.28 -11.85 -4.52
N GLY A 81 34.41 -11.49 -5.46
CA GLY A 81 34.82 -10.71 -6.63
C GLY A 81 34.85 -11.41 -7.96
N ARG A 82 34.29 -12.62 -8.12
CA ARG A 82 34.14 -13.30 -9.43
C ARG A 82 33.01 -12.78 -10.32
N GLY A 83 32.39 -11.61 -10.00
CA GLY A 83 31.39 -10.98 -10.86
C GLY A 83 32.00 -9.95 -11.80
N ARG A 84 31.23 -9.52 -12.80
CA ARG A 84 31.57 -8.37 -13.64
C ARG A 84 31.79 -7.16 -12.73
N LYS A 85 32.95 -6.54 -12.79
CA LYS A 85 33.25 -5.31 -12.03
C LYS A 85 32.20 -4.23 -12.36
N ALA A 86 31.79 -3.46 -11.35
CA ALA A 86 30.95 -2.30 -11.58
C ALA A 86 31.66 -1.36 -12.54
N TRP A 87 31.12 -1.23 -13.76
CA TRP A 87 31.72 -0.40 -14.82
C TRP A 87 31.24 1.05 -14.77
N LEU A 88 30.14 1.32 -14.03
CA LEU A 88 29.58 2.66 -13.92
C LEU A 88 30.35 3.47 -12.86
N ASP A 89 30.85 4.63 -13.26
CA ASP A 89 31.49 5.57 -12.35
C ASP A 89 30.54 5.92 -11.19
N PRO A 90 31.01 5.85 -9.94
CA PRO A 90 30.23 6.23 -8.76
C PRO A 90 29.62 7.63 -8.85
N ARG A 91 30.34 8.60 -9.43
CA ARG A 91 29.84 9.97 -9.65
C ARG A 91 28.64 10.02 -10.60
N VAL A 92 28.66 9.24 -11.66
CA VAL A 92 27.53 9.13 -12.60
C VAL A 92 26.34 8.45 -11.95
N ARG A 93 26.58 7.44 -11.10
CA ARG A 93 25.53 6.78 -10.31
C ARG A 93 24.85 7.78 -9.37
N GLU A 94 25.62 8.50 -8.59
CA GLU A 94 25.11 9.53 -7.66
C GLU A 94 24.33 10.62 -8.41
N LYS A 95 24.86 11.13 -9.49
CA LYS A 95 24.19 12.13 -10.34
C LYS A 95 22.82 11.66 -10.84
N ILE A 96 22.67 10.38 -11.23
CA ILE A 96 21.39 9.81 -11.67
C ILE A 96 20.41 9.77 -10.48
N LEU A 97 20.86 9.37 -9.30
CA LEU A 97 20.01 9.26 -8.10
C LEU A 97 19.55 10.64 -7.63
N VAL A 98 20.46 11.61 -7.55
CA VAL A 98 20.14 13.00 -7.16
C VAL A 98 19.19 13.65 -8.18
N ARG A 99 19.45 13.51 -9.49
CA ARG A 99 18.55 14.05 -10.52
C ARG A 99 17.15 13.43 -10.47
N ALA A 100 17.02 12.17 -10.05
CA ALA A 100 15.72 11.52 -9.97
C ALA A 100 14.80 12.12 -8.90
N THR A 101 15.35 12.84 -7.90
CA THR A 101 14.58 13.49 -6.84
C THR A 101 13.98 14.83 -7.23
N GLN A 102 14.42 15.41 -8.36
CA GLN A 102 13.93 16.69 -8.88
C GLN A 102 13.33 16.48 -10.28
N PRO A 103 12.25 17.19 -10.64
CA PRO A 103 11.69 17.11 -11.98
C PRO A 103 12.68 17.67 -13.02
N PRO A 104 12.68 17.17 -14.28
CA PRO A 104 13.46 17.77 -15.36
C PRO A 104 12.88 19.14 -15.78
N ALA A 105 13.72 20.02 -16.29
CA ALA A 105 13.36 21.44 -16.58
C ALA A 105 12.06 21.63 -17.39
N ASN A 106 11.77 20.73 -18.35
CA ASN A 106 10.60 20.88 -19.25
C ASN A 106 9.60 19.74 -19.14
N ARG A 107 9.58 19.01 -18.03
CA ARG A 107 8.70 17.86 -17.83
C ARG A 107 8.36 17.70 -16.35
N SER A 108 7.19 17.17 -16.06
CA SER A 108 6.74 16.91 -14.68
C SER A 108 7.45 15.74 -14.00
N ARG A 109 8.10 14.83 -14.76
CA ARG A 109 8.75 13.62 -14.22
C ARG A 109 9.81 13.06 -15.16
N TRP A 110 10.76 12.34 -14.58
CA TRP A 110 11.70 11.53 -15.33
C TRP A 110 11.07 10.23 -15.82
N SER A 111 11.39 9.83 -17.03
CA SER A 111 11.26 8.46 -17.51
C SER A 111 12.64 7.81 -17.58
N VAL A 112 12.70 6.46 -17.59
CA VAL A 112 13.96 5.74 -17.80
C VAL A 112 14.67 6.21 -19.07
N ARG A 113 13.92 6.48 -20.15
CA ARG A 113 14.46 6.95 -21.43
C ARG A 113 15.10 8.34 -21.31
N THR A 114 14.39 9.29 -20.73
CA THR A 114 14.87 10.67 -20.61
C THR A 114 16.04 10.79 -19.64
N MET A 115 16.04 10.02 -18.54
CA MET A 115 17.17 9.97 -17.63
C MET A 115 18.40 9.33 -18.28
N ALA A 116 18.22 8.24 -19.02
CA ALA A 116 19.31 7.57 -19.75
C ALA A 116 19.97 8.51 -20.74
N GLN A 117 19.19 9.26 -21.51
CA GLN A 117 19.67 10.27 -22.45
C GLN A 117 20.42 11.40 -21.73
N SER A 118 19.85 11.92 -20.64
CA SER A 118 20.45 13.03 -19.85
C SER A 118 21.75 12.63 -19.14
N ALA A 119 21.90 11.36 -18.78
CA ALA A 119 23.07 10.85 -18.06
C ALA A 119 24.11 10.15 -18.95
N GLY A 120 23.84 9.98 -20.26
CA GLY A 120 24.74 9.29 -21.18
C GLY A 120 24.91 7.79 -20.90
N VAL A 121 23.87 7.13 -20.36
CA VAL A 121 23.92 5.71 -20.01
C VAL A 121 22.79 4.93 -20.67
N SER A 122 22.86 3.58 -20.63
CA SER A 122 21.78 2.75 -21.17
C SER A 122 20.50 2.80 -20.30
N LYS A 123 19.35 2.59 -20.92
CA LYS A 123 18.06 2.47 -20.23
C LYS A 123 18.09 1.39 -19.13
N ALA A 124 18.72 0.25 -19.45
CA ALA A 124 18.87 -0.86 -18.50
C ALA A 124 19.70 -0.49 -17.27
N THR A 125 20.68 0.40 -17.41
CA THR A 125 21.48 0.93 -16.29
C THR A 125 20.62 1.78 -15.37
N VAL A 126 19.84 2.72 -15.93
CA VAL A 126 18.92 3.56 -15.15
C VAL A 126 17.88 2.69 -14.44
N GLN A 127 17.26 1.74 -15.16
CA GLN A 127 16.25 0.86 -14.59
C GLN A 127 16.80 0.06 -13.40
N ARG A 128 18.00 -0.53 -13.54
CA ARG A 128 18.64 -1.27 -12.44
C ARG A 128 18.96 -0.38 -11.23
N LEU A 129 19.47 0.83 -11.49
CA LEU A 129 19.76 1.79 -10.42
C LEU A 129 18.50 2.23 -9.67
N TRP A 130 17.43 2.55 -10.40
CA TRP A 130 16.17 2.95 -9.78
C TRP A 130 15.53 1.80 -8.99
N SER A 131 15.53 0.58 -9.55
CA SER A 131 15.00 -0.60 -8.84
C SER A 131 15.81 -0.92 -7.59
N ALA A 132 17.13 -0.83 -7.65
CA ALA A 132 18.00 -1.10 -6.50
C ALA A 132 17.86 -0.07 -5.36
N ASN A 133 17.34 1.14 -5.65
CA ASN A 133 17.13 2.21 -4.68
C ASN A 133 15.64 2.53 -4.45
N ASP A 134 14.71 1.68 -4.91
CA ASP A 134 13.24 1.87 -4.86
C ASP A 134 12.76 3.22 -5.39
N ILE A 135 13.44 3.78 -6.39
CA ILE A 135 13.10 5.07 -7.01
C ILE A 135 12.06 4.83 -8.11
N LYS A 136 10.90 5.46 -7.97
CA LYS A 136 9.74 5.33 -8.86
C LYS A 136 9.23 6.72 -9.30
N PRO A 137 9.92 7.47 -10.18
CA PRO A 137 9.55 8.83 -10.54
C PRO A 137 8.19 8.95 -11.24
N HIS A 138 7.66 7.82 -11.76
CA HIS A 138 6.35 7.75 -12.39
C HIS A 138 5.19 7.58 -11.40
N VAL A 139 5.48 7.25 -10.13
CA VAL A 139 4.47 7.06 -9.08
C VAL A 139 4.36 8.35 -8.29
N VAL A 140 3.27 9.06 -8.50
CA VAL A 140 2.91 10.23 -7.69
C VAL A 140 1.81 9.83 -6.73
N ARG A 141 2.04 10.00 -5.44
CA ARG A 141 1.00 9.89 -4.41
C ARG A 141 0.58 11.29 -4.04
N THR A 142 -0.68 11.60 -4.32
CA THR A 142 -1.27 12.86 -3.88
C THR A 142 -1.58 12.78 -2.40
N PHE A 143 -1.26 13.84 -1.68
CA PHE A 143 -1.68 14.01 -0.29
C PHE A 143 -2.04 15.48 -0.07
N LYS A 144 -2.92 15.72 0.89
CA LYS A 144 -3.25 17.05 1.36
C LYS A 144 -3.19 17.04 2.89
N LEU A 145 -2.34 17.89 3.45
CA LEU A 145 -2.32 18.07 4.89
C LEU A 145 -3.52 18.91 5.32
N SER A 146 -4.14 18.50 6.40
CA SER A 146 -5.23 19.23 7.00
C SER A 146 -4.75 20.51 7.65
N ASN A 147 -5.46 21.62 7.39
CA ASN A 147 -5.28 22.90 8.06
C ASN A 147 -6.26 23.06 9.24
N ASP A 148 -6.94 22.01 9.65
CA ASP A 148 -7.90 22.03 10.76
C ASP A 148 -7.17 22.28 12.08
N LYS A 149 -7.53 23.36 12.78
CA LYS A 149 -6.95 23.72 14.08
C LYS A 149 -7.26 22.68 15.17
N HIS A 150 -8.39 21.96 15.03
CA HIS A 150 -8.84 20.92 15.94
C HIS A 150 -8.60 19.52 15.38
N PHE A 151 -7.56 19.37 14.55
CA PHE A 151 -7.29 18.10 13.85
C PHE A 151 -7.18 16.93 14.83
N GLU A 152 -6.36 17.05 15.85
CA GLU A 152 -6.05 15.95 16.76
C GLU A 152 -7.27 15.55 17.59
N THR A 153 -8.03 16.52 18.10
CA THR A 153 -9.26 16.26 18.85
C THR A 153 -10.29 15.51 18.01
N LYS A 154 -10.56 15.97 16.79
CA LYS A 154 -11.48 15.29 15.86
C LYS A 154 -10.96 13.94 15.39
N PHE A 155 -9.65 13.83 15.24
CA PHE A 155 -9.00 12.58 14.87
C PHE A 155 -9.23 11.50 15.92
N TRP A 156 -8.97 11.82 17.19
CA TRP A 156 -9.16 10.86 18.28
C TRP A 156 -10.63 10.56 18.57
N ASP A 157 -11.52 11.55 18.40
CA ASP A 157 -12.97 11.35 18.51
C ASP A 157 -13.46 10.28 17.54
N VAL A 158 -13.10 10.39 16.25
CA VAL A 158 -13.50 9.43 15.21
C VAL A 158 -12.79 8.09 15.36
N ILE A 159 -11.48 8.08 15.61
CA ILE A 159 -10.72 6.83 15.76
C ILE A 159 -11.14 6.08 17.02
N GLY A 160 -11.50 6.80 18.08
CA GLY A 160 -12.07 6.21 19.30
C GLY A 160 -13.31 5.37 19.00
N LEU A 161 -14.23 5.87 18.17
CA LEU A 161 -15.41 5.13 17.74
C LEU A 161 -15.11 3.85 16.94
N TYR A 162 -14.01 3.84 16.17
CA TYR A 162 -13.60 2.64 15.44
C TYR A 162 -12.90 1.61 16.32
N LEU A 163 -12.10 2.06 17.28
CA LEU A 163 -11.34 1.16 18.15
C LEU A 163 -12.18 0.62 19.30
N ASN A 164 -13.09 1.43 19.82
CA ASN A 164 -13.94 1.08 20.96
C ASN A 164 -15.34 1.68 20.77
N PRO A 165 -16.17 1.08 19.89
CA PRO A 165 -17.54 1.55 19.65
C PRO A 165 -18.35 1.45 20.95
N PRO A 166 -19.17 2.49 21.27
CA PRO A 166 -19.98 2.48 22.49
C PRO A 166 -21.01 1.35 22.50
N ASP A 167 -21.31 0.84 23.69
CA ASP A 167 -22.40 -0.11 23.89
C ASP A 167 -23.75 0.56 23.54
N ARG A 168 -24.70 -0.20 23.04
CA ARG A 168 -26.03 0.26 22.63
C ARG A 168 -26.02 1.40 21.61
N ALA A 169 -25.03 1.35 20.70
CA ALA A 169 -24.86 2.35 19.65
C ALA A 169 -24.61 1.72 18.28
N LEU A 170 -24.98 2.45 17.21
CA LEU A 170 -24.56 2.18 15.83
C LEU A 170 -23.60 3.27 15.40
N VAL A 171 -22.42 2.87 14.95
CA VAL A 171 -21.44 3.78 14.34
C VAL A 171 -21.63 3.74 12.84
N LEU A 172 -22.07 4.84 12.27
CA LEU A 172 -22.42 5.00 10.86
C LEU A 172 -21.47 5.99 10.19
N CYS A 173 -20.74 5.55 9.19
CA CYS A 173 -19.91 6.41 8.32
C CYS A 173 -20.78 6.95 7.20
N CYS A 174 -21.10 8.24 7.25
CA CYS A 174 -22.06 8.89 6.36
C CYS A 174 -21.37 9.83 5.40
N ASP A 175 -21.77 9.82 4.13
CA ASP A 175 -21.31 10.76 3.11
C ASP A 175 -22.21 10.73 1.88
N GLU A 176 -21.97 11.64 0.93
CA GLU A 176 -22.62 11.66 -0.38
C GLU A 176 -21.66 11.46 -1.53
N LYS A 177 -21.94 10.49 -2.37
CA LYS A 177 -21.31 10.35 -3.68
C LYS A 177 -22.09 11.18 -4.69
N SER A 178 -21.65 12.43 -4.84
CA SER A 178 -22.23 13.35 -5.82
C SER A 178 -21.81 12.98 -7.25
N GLN A 179 -22.61 13.46 -8.23
CA GLN A 179 -22.32 13.37 -9.67
C GLN A 179 -22.05 11.93 -10.18
N CYS A 180 -22.80 10.95 -9.69
CA CYS A 180 -22.86 9.66 -10.38
C CYS A 180 -23.50 9.87 -11.75
N GLN A 181 -22.72 9.68 -12.83
CA GLN A 181 -23.16 10.01 -14.20
C GLN A 181 -23.75 8.78 -14.89
N ALA A 182 -24.93 8.94 -15.50
CA ALA A 182 -25.48 7.98 -16.44
C ALA A 182 -24.80 8.20 -17.80
N LEU A 183 -23.84 7.35 -18.12
CA LEU A 183 -23.07 7.36 -19.36
C LEU A 183 -23.51 6.19 -20.25
N GLU A 184 -24.03 6.48 -21.42
CA GLU A 184 -24.33 5.50 -22.47
C GLU A 184 -23.14 5.40 -23.42
N ARG A 185 -22.57 4.20 -23.58
CA ARG A 185 -21.52 3.97 -24.57
C ARG A 185 -22.10 3.95 -25.95
N THR A 186 -21.50 4.67 -26.93
CA THR A 186 -22.00 4.80 -28.29
C THR A 186 -21.89 3.51 -29.09
N GLN A 187 -21.05 2.56 -28.65
CA GLN A 187 -20.86 1.26 -29.28
C GLN A 187 -20.71 0.18 -28.22
N PRO A 188 -21.17 -1.07 -28.52
CA PRO A 188 -20.94 -2.19 -27.63
C PRO A 188 -19.47 -2.44 -27.38
N SER A 189 -19.16 -2.84 -26.15
CA SER A 189 -17.80 -3.26 -25.78
C SER A 189 -17.43 -4.57 -26.47
N LEU A 190 -16.19 -4.70 -26.93
CA LEU A 190 -15.68 -5.98 -27.42
C LEU A 190 -15.31 -6.86 -26.21
N PRO A 191 -15.76 -8.12 -26.20
CA PRO A 191 -15.54 -9.01 -25.07
C PRO A 191 -14.08 -9.37 -24.89
N LEU A 192 -13.72 -9.76 -23.66
CA LEU A 192 -12.43 -10.33 -23.33
C LEU A 192 -12.18 -11.60 -24.13
N LYS A 193 -11.01 -11.73 -24.76
CA LYS A 193 -10.53 -12.94 -25.45
C LYS A 193 -9.14 -13.29 -24.95
N GLY A 194 -8.74 -14.55 -25.09
CA GLY A 194 -7.39 -14.98 -24.74
C GLY A 194 -6.32 -14.12 -25.43
N GLY A 195 -5.43 -13.50 -24.66
CA GLY A 195 -4.40 -12.60 -25.15
C GLY A 195 -4.83 -11.16 -25.49
N HIS A 196 -6.13 -10.84 -25.42
CA HIS A 196 -6.64 -9.49 -25.70
C HIS A 196 -7.51 -9.00 -24.56
N PRO A 197 -7.24 -7.79 -24.00
CA PRO A 197 -8.11 -7.17 -23.01
C PRO A 197 -9.48 -6.81 -23.61
N CYS A 198 -10.48 -6.66 -22.75
CA CYS A 198 -11.76 -6.05 -23.14
C CYS A 198 -11.49 -4.65 -23.70
N THR A 199 -12.09 -4.33 -24.85
CA THR A 199 -11.90 -3.03 -25.50
C THR A 199 -13.23 -2.29 -25.52
N ARG A 200 -13.22 -1.01 -25.18
CA ARG A 200 -14.41 -0.16 -25.11
C ARG A 200 -14.22 1.10 -25.94
N THR A 201 -15.32 1.64 -26.44
CA THR A 201 -15.31 2.96 -27.02
C THR A 201 -15.02 4.01 -25.95
N HIS A 202 -14.30 5.06 -26.33
CA HIS A 202 -14.08 6.23 -25.49
C HIS A 202 -15.25 7.23 -25.58
N ASP A 203 -16.10 7.12 -26.60
CA ASP A 203 -17.25 7.99 -26.81
C ASP A 203 -18.43 7.56 -25.96
N TYR A 204 -19.14 8.55 -25.42
CA TYR A 204 -20.33 8.34 -24.61
C TYR A 204 -21.32 9.52 -24.73
N LYS A 205 -22.59 9.23 -24.50
CA LYS A 205 -23.64 10.22 -24.27
C LYS A 205 -23.92 10.35 -22.78
N ARG A 206 -24.24 11.55 -22.35
CA ARG A 206 -24.59 11.84 -20.94
C ARG A 206 -26.10 11.99 -20.83
N HIS A 207 -26.72 11.22 -19.91
CA HIS A 207 -28.15 11.24 -19.65
C HIS A 207 -28.53 11.94 -18.33
N GLY A 208 -27.53 12.45 -17.62
CA GLY A 208 -27.71 13.15 -16.36
C GLY A 208 -26.89 12.60 -15.21
N THR A 209 -27.14 13.14 -14.03
CA THR A 209 -26.41 12.79 -12.80
C THR A 209 -27.34 12.60 -11.63
N ILE A 210 -26.93 11.76 -10.68
CA ILE A 210 -27.56 11.62 -9.36
C ILE A 210 -26.52 11.74 -8.25
N THR A 211 -27.00 11.99 -7.05
CA THR A 211 -26.24 11.86 -5.81
C THR A 211 -26.76 10.65 -5.03
N LEU A 212 -25.85 9.82 -4.57
CA LEU A 212 -26.11 8.72 -3.65
C LEU A 212 -25.69 9.16 -2.25
N PHE A 213 -26.64 9.26 -1.31
CA PHE A 213 -26.37 9.34 0.12
C PHE A 213 -26.18 7.92 0.66
N ALA A 214 -25.15 7.69 1.43
CA ALA A 214 -24.90 6.39 2.04
C ALA A 214 -24.40 6.51 3.47
N ALA A 215 -24.82 5.57 4.30
CA ALA A 215 -24.32 5.36 5.65
C ALA A 215 -23.86 3.90 5.79
N LEU A 216 -22.57 3.71 5.96
CA LEU A 216 -21.95 2.41 6.20
C LEU A 216 -21.98 2.12 7.70
N SER A 217 -22.65 1.08 8.11
CA SER A 217 -22.55 0.56 9.46
C SER A 217 -21.17 -0.08 9.70
N TYR A 218 -20.44 0.44 10.68
CA TYR A 218 -19.07 0.00 10.95
C TYR A 218 -19.00 -1.43 11.48
N LEU A 219 -19.99 -1.82 12.30
CA LEU A 219 -19.96 -3.11 12.99
C LEU A 219 -20.32 -4.29 12.10
N ASP A 220 -21.31 -4.15 11.25
CA ASP A 220 -21.82 -5.23 10.40
C ASP A 220 -21.55 -5.04 8.89
N GLY A 221 -21.19 -3.83 8.47
CA GLY A 221 -20.89 -3.53 7.07
C GLY A 221 -22.11 -3.26 6.20
N ARG A 222 -23.32 -3.19 6.77
CA ARG A 222 -24.56 -2.87 6.07
C ARG A 222 -24.53 -1.43 5.55
N ILE A 223 -25.13 -1.20 4.39
CA ILE A 223 -25.28 0.13 3.79
C ILE A 223 -26.74 0.56 3.85
N PHE A 224 -27.00 1.69 4.48
CA PHE A 224 -28.23 2.43 4.32
C PHE A 224 -28.02 3.48 3.24
N SER A 225 -28.99 3.67 2.36
CA SER A 225 -28.77 4.58 1.23
C SER A 225 -30.06 5.15 0.67
N THR A 226 -29.92 6.30 0.03
CA THR A 226 -30.97 6.91 -0.79
C THR A 226 -30.35 7.69 -1.94
N THR A 227 -31.07 7.80 -3.05
CA THR A 227 -30.64 8.60 -4.20
C THR A 227 -31.44 9.89 -4.31
N ALA A 228 -30.79 10.95 -4.75
CA ALA A 228 -31.45 12.24 -4.96
C ALA A 228 -30.82 12.99 -6.15
N ALA A 229 -31.59 13.88 -6.77
CA ALA A 229 -31.08 14.74 -7.85
C ALA A 229 -30.10 15.83 -7.32
N GLN A 230 -30.20 16.18 -6.05
CA GLN A 230 -29.40 17.23 -5.43
C GLN A 230 -28.83 16.75 -4.09
N HIS A 231 -27.79 17.43 -3.60
CA HIS A 231 -27.13 17.14 -2.31
C HIS A 231 -27.16 18.37 -1.38
N THR A 232 -28.38 18.91 -1.18
CA THR A 232 -28.59 20.04 -0.27
C THR A 232 -28.91 19.54 1.16
N HIS A 233 -28.96 20.48 2.10
CA HIS A 233 -29.36 20.18 3.47
C HIS A 233 -30.76 19.54 3.61
N ARG A 234 -31.64 19.71 2.62
CA ARG A 234 -32.99 19.10 2.60
C ARG A 234 -32.88 17.60 2.39
N GLN A 235 -32.12 17.19 1.40
CA GLN A 235 -31.89 15.76 1.09
C GLN A 235 -31.10 15.09 2.22
N TRP A 236 -30.07 15.77 2.75
CA TRP A 236 -29.35 15.29 3.91
C TRP A 236 -30.29 15.07 5.12
N LEU A 237 -31.15 16.03 5.44
CA LEU A 237 -32.13 15.89 6.51
C LEU A 237 -33.13 14.74 6.25
N ALA A 238 -33.58 14.57 5.01
CA ALA A 238 -34.42 13.45 4.63
C ALA A 238 -33.73 12.11 4.86
N PHE A 239 -32.45 12.03 4.49
CA PHE A 239 -31.63 10.84 4.74
C PHE A 239 -31.44 10.55 6.23
N LEU A 240 -31.20 11.55 7.06
CA LEU A 240 -31.11 11.37 8.52
C LEU A 240 -32.43 10.86 9.12
N LYS A 241 -33.57 11.33 8.61
CA LYS A 241 -34.90 10.84 9.03
C LYS A 241 -35.14 9.39 8.61
N GLN A 242 -34.67 9.01 7.43
CA GLN A 242 -34.69 7.63 6.96
C GLN A 242 -33.84 6.72 7.88
N LEU A 243 -32.62 7.14 8.22
CA LEU A 243 -31.77 6.41 9.16
C LEU A 243 -32.43 6.24 10.53
N ASP A 244 -33.11 7.29 11.03
CA ASP A 244 -33.87 7.21 12.27
C ASP A 244 -34.98 6.18 12.23
N ALA A 245 -35.67 6.06 11.10
CA ALA A 245 -36.80 5.13 10.92
C ALA A 245 -36.31 3.68 10.67
N GLU A 246 -35.21 3.49 9.97
CA GLU A 246 -34.69 2.17 9.60
C GLU A 246 -33.81 1.50 10.66
N THR A 247 -33.46 2.22 11.73
CA THR A 247 -32.58 1.70 12.79
C THR A 247 -33.31 1.55 14.11
N PRO A 248 -32.95 0.55 14.94
CA PRO A 248 -33.60 0.33 16.23
C PRO A 248 -33.63 1.59 17.11
N GLY A 249 -34.83 1.93 17.61
CA GLY A 249 -35.09 3.21 18.29
C GLY A 249 -34.35 3.38 19.61
N GLU A 250 -33.97 2.30 20.26
CA GLU A 250 -33.27 2.27 21.55
C GLU A 250 -31.74 2.52 21.41
N LEU A 251 -31.20 2.50 20.21
CA LEU A 251 -29.76 2.70 19.95
C LEU A 251 -29.45 4.19 19.72
N THR A 252 -28.27 4.61 20.15
CA THR A 252 -27.68 5.88 19.75
C THR A 252 -26.99 5.73 18.39
N LEU A 253 -27.24 6.65 17.48
CA LEU A 253 -26.58 6.70 16.17
C LEU A 253 -25.38 7.67 16.23
N HIS A 254 -24.17 7.16 16.22
CA HIS A 254 -22.96 7.95 16.05
C HIS A 254 -22.68 8.11 14.56
N LEU A 255 -22.89 9.32 14.05
CA LEU A 255 -22.80 9.65 12.64
C LEU A 255 -21.44 10.31 12.37
N ILE A 256 -20.55 9.63 11.66
CA ILE A 256 -19.26 10.18 11.21
C ILE A 256 -19.47 10.80 9.84
N ALA A 257 -19.26 12.10 9.71
CA ALA A 257 -19.44 12.84 8.47
C ALA A 257 -18.32 13.86 8.25
N ASP A 258 -18.20 14.37 7.04
CA ASP A 258 -17.27 15.42 6.69
C ASP A 258 -17.79 16.82 7.14
N ASN A 259 -16.95 17.85 6.96
CA ASN A 259 -17.26 19.21 7.32
C ASN A 259 -18.13 19.95 6.28
N TYR A 260 -18.81 19.24 5.38
CA TYR A 260 -19.61 19.87 4.33
C TYR A 260 -20.75 20.75 4.91
N SER A 261 -21.01 21.86 4.27
CA SER A 261 -21.93 22.88 4.74
C SER A 261 -23.37 22.37 5.00
N PRO A 262 -23.98 21.54 4.14
CA PRO A 262 -25.30 20.96 4.37
C PRO A 262 -25.40 20.16 5.67
N HIS A 263 -24.34 19.47 6.10
CA HIS A 263 -24.33 18.68 7.35
C HIS A 263 -24.46 19.57 8.58
N LYS A 264 -23.99 20.81 8.52
CA LYS A 264 -24.00 21.80 9.62
C LYS A 264 -25.16 22.77 9.57
N HIS A 265 -26.07 22.60 8.63
CA HIS A 265 -27.16 23.55 8.40
C HIS A 265 -28.06 23.69 9.65
N PRO A 266 -28.54 24.91 9.99
CA PRO A 266 -29.36 25.16 11.19
C PRO A 266 -30.60 24.27 11.29
N LYS A 267 -31.29 23.99 10.19
CA LYS A 267 -32.47 23.10 10.16
C LYS A 267 -32.12 21.66 10.52
N VAL A 268 -30.96 21.17 10.10
CA VAL A 268 -30.46 19.82 10.48
C VAL A 268 -30.19 19.77 11.97
N LYS A 269 -29.44 20.74 12.48
CA LYS A 269 -29.14 20.84 13.93
C LYS A 269 -30.40 20.99 14.78
N ALA A 270 -31.38 21.77 14.33
CA ALA A 270 -32.63 21.95 15.04
C ALA A 270 -33.44 20.65 15.14
N TRP A 271 -33.53 19.91 14.01
CA TRP A 271 -34.22 18.63 13.99
C TRP A 271 -33.50 17.58 14.85
N MET A 272 -32.18 17.47 14.79
CA MET A 272 -31.43 16.55 15.66
C MET A 272 -31.62 16.87 17.14
N ARG A 273 -31.53 18.15 17.52
CA ARG A 273 -31.81 18.55 18.93
C ARG A 273 -33.22 18.16 19.39
N TRP A 274 -34.24 18.43 18.57
CA TRP A 274 -35.59 18.03 18.85
C TRP A 274 -35.74 16.51 19.02
N ARG A 275 -35.11 15.74 18.13
CA ARG A 275 -35.14 14.27 18.15
C ARG A 275 -34.43 13.71 19.39
N ASN A 276 -33.26 14.27 19.73
CA ASN A 276 -32.51 13.90 20.93
C ASN A 276 -33.30 14.21 22.23
N GLN A 277 -33.89 15.38 22.33
CA GLN A 277 -34.72 15.72 23.49
C GLN A 277 -35.88 14.74 23.71
N ARG A 278 -36.49 14.25 22.64
CA ARG A 278 -37.52 13.20 22.73
C ARG A 278 -36.96 11.89 23.21
N GLN A 279 -35.81 11.49 22.68
CA GLN A 279 -35.15 10.24 23.05
C GLN A 279 -34.63 10.27 24.49
N GLN A 280 -34.05 11.39 24.93
CA GLN A 280 -33.62 11.57 26.32
C GLN A 280 -34.76 11.43 27.31
N LYS A 281 -35.95 11.97 26.99
CA LYS A 281 -37.16 11.80 27.83
C LYS A 281 -37.64 10.34 27.87
N ALA A 282 -37.39 9.56 26.81
CA ALA A 282 -37.87 8.18 26.73
C ALA A 282 -36.92 7.17 27.38
N CYS A 283 -35.61 7.33 27.20
CA CYS A 283 -34.61 6.35 27.65
C CYS A 283 -33.29 6.95 28.19
N GLY A 284 -33.20 8.27 28.37
CA GLY A 284 -32.03 8.94 28.95
C GLY A 284 -30.80 9.03 28.01
N LEU A 285 -30.93 8.68 26.73
CA LEU A 285 -29.87 8.69 25.76
C LEU A 285 -30.17 9.64 24.60
N ASP A 286 -29.14 10.15 23.94
CA ASP A 286 -29.28 10.85 22.67
C ASP A 286 -29.56 9.86 21.54
N ARG A 287 -30.42 10.25 20.59
CA ARG A 287 -30.69 9.44 19.41
C ARG A 287 -29.58 9.54 18.40
N MET A 288 -29.03 10.75 18.19
CA MET A 288 -28.04 11.03 17.17
C MET A 288 -26.92 11.91 17.69
N VAL A 289 -25.69 11.50 17.47
CA VAL A 289 -24.47 12.26 17.77
C VAL A 289 -23.67 12.40 16.48
N LEU A 290 -23.34 13.63 16.09
CA LEU A 290 -22.62 13.89 14.85
C LEU A 290 -21.14 14.17 15.14
N HIS A 291 -20.27 13.38 14.53
CA HIS A 291 -18.82 13.45 14.64
C HIS A 291 -18.23 13.93 13.31
N PHE A 292 -17.52 15.04 13.35
CA PHE A 292 -16.91 15.58 12.14
C PHE A 292 -15.48 15.15 12.00
N ILE A 293 -15.12 14.54 10.84
CA ILE A 293 -13.73 14.30 10.51
C ILE A 293 -12.97 15.63 10.34
N PRO A 294 -11.64 15.66 10.55
CA PRO A 294 -10.85 16.85 10.27
C PRO A 294 -10.95 17.26 8.80
N THR A 295 -10.87 18.55 8.51
CA THR A 295 -10.90 19.08 7.13
C THR A 295 -9.83 18.43 6.27
N SER A 296 -10.17 18.07 5.03
CA SER A 296 -9.28 17.35 4.09
C SER A 296 -8.80 15.98 4.57
N SER A 297 -9.64 15.28 5.34
CA SER A 297 -9.33 13.95 5.91
C SER A 297 -10.40 12.92 5.59
N SER A 298 -10.98 12.94 4.38
CA SER A 298 -12.02 12.00 3.93
C SER A 298 -11.58 10.53 4.04
N TRP A 299 -10.28 10.25 3.98
CA TRP A 299 -9.71 8.92 4.20
C TRP A 299 -10.04 8.32 5.57
N MET A 300 -10.47 9.11 6.54
CA MET A 300 -10.96 8.66 7.84
C MET A 300 -12.42 8.17 7.78
N ASN A 301 -13.20 8.60 6.78
CA ASN A 301 -14.58 8.18 6.60
C ASN A 301 -14.61 6.88 5.76
N LEU A 302 -14.92 5.76 6.40
CA LEU A 302 -14.83 4.45 5.76
C LEU A 302 -15.86 4.24 4.64
N VAL A 303 -16.92 5.03 4.55
CA VAL A 303 -17.87 4.98 3.44
C VAL A 303 -17.23 5.34 2.10
N GLU A 304 -16.14 6.10 2.08
CA GLU A 304 -15.37 6.41 0.88
C GLU A 304 -14.77 5.14 0.21
N ARG A 305 -14.45 4.13 1.02
CA ARG A 305 -14.02 2.82 0.47
C ARG A 305 -15.17 2.10 -0.20
N PHE A 306 -16.36 2.18 0.36
CA PHE A 306 -17.55 1.67 -0.29
C PHE A 306 -17.85 2.42 -1.60
N PHE A 307 -17.75 3.74 -1.62
CA PHE A 307 -17.92 4.52 -2.86
C PHE A 307 -16.91 4.16 -3.96
N ARG A 308 -15.71 3.78 -3.56
CA ARG A 308 -14.72 3.26 -4.50
C ARG A 308 -15.17 1.90 -5.07
N ASP A 309 -15.56 0.95 -4.20
CA ASP A 309 -16.03 -0.37 -4.64
C ASP A 309 -17.24 -0.21 -5.60
N LEU A 310 -18.25 0.58 -5.24
CA LEU A 310 -19.40 0.90 -6.11
C LEU A 310 -18.97 1.51 -7.45
N THR A 311 -17.98 2.41 -7.42
CA THR A 311 -17.49 3.05 -8.65
C THR A 311 -16.84 2.03 -9.56
N GLU A 312 -16.01 1.13 -9.01
CA GLU A 312 -15.28 0.12 -9.76
C GLU A 312 -16.23 -0.98 -10.29
N ASP A 313 -17.17 -1.41 -9.45
CA ASP A 313 -18.05 -2.55 -9.76
C ASP A 313 -19.25 -2.18 -10.65
N VAL A 314 -19.78 -0.95 -10.54
CA VAL A 314 -21.03 -0.56 -11.23
C VAL A 314 -20.81 0.64 -12.15
N VAL A 315 -20.36 1.80 -11.60
CA VAL A 315 -20.49 3.07 -12.31
C VAL A 315 -19.47 3.21 -13.43
N ARG A 316 -18.20 2.84 -13.19
CA ARG A 316 -17.11 3.02 -14.14
C ARG A 316 -17.29 2.20 -15.41
N GLU A 317 -17.77 0.98 -15.23
CA GLU A 317 -17.81 -0.03 -16.27
C GLU A 317 -19.21 -0.14 -16.91
N GLY A 318 -20.22 0.45 -16.24
CA GLY A 318 -21.60 0.44 -16.70
C GLY A 318 -21.82 1.31 -17.95
N SER A 319 -22.90 0.99 -18.68
CA SER A 319 -23.46 1.81 -19.75
C SER A 319 -24.94 1.98 -19.45
N PHE A 320 -25.39 3.22 -19.33
CA PHE A 320 -26.73 3.56 -18.83
C PHE A 320 -27.39 4.51 -19.79
N THR A 321 -28.52 4.11 -20.35
CA THR A 321 -29.32 4.88 -21.31
C THR A 321 -30.19 5.95 -20.64
N SER A 322 -30.30 5.88 -19.29
CA SER A 322 -31.04 6.84 -18.49
C SER A 322 -30.51 6.91 -17.04
N VAL A 323 -30.87 7.99 -16.35
CA VAL A 323 -30.61 8.12 -14.90
C VAL A 323 -31.35 7.03 -14.11
N GLN A 324 -32.53 6.65 -14.56
CA GLN A 324 -33.32 5.61 -13.90
C GLN A 324 -32.63 4.23 -13.96
N GLU A 325 -32.02 3.88 -15.08
CA GLU A 325 -31.25 2.65 -15.23
C GLU A 325 -30.02 2.64 -14.33
N LEU A 326 -29.31 3.77 -14.20
CA LEU A 326 -28.21 3.93 -13.25
C LEU A 326 -28.70 3.71 -11.81
N VAL A 327 -29.84 4.31 -11.42
CA VAL A 327 -30.43 4.12 -10.08
C VAL A 327 -30.78 2.66 -9.83
N GLN A 328 -31.41 1.98 -10.79
CA GLN A 328 -31.75 0.56 -10.67
C GLN A 328 -30.49 -0.30 -10.49
N SER A 329 -29.46 -0.05 -11.26
CA SER A 329 -28.18 -0.78 -11.17
C SER A 329 -27.50 -0.58 -9.81
N ILE A 330 -27.47 0.67 -9.30
CA ILE A 330 -26.93 0.97 -7.96
C ILE A 330 -27.78 0.28 -6.88
N THR A 331 -29.10 0.32 -6.98
CA THR A 331 -30.02 -0.29 -6.00
C THR A 331 -29.87 -1.81 -5.99
N GLY A 332 -29.77 -2.44 -7.17
CA GLY A 332 -29.51 -3.87 -7.31
C GLY A 332 -28.20 -4.30 -6.64
N TYR A 333 -27.12 -3.58 -6.92
CA TYR A 333 -25.83 -3.81 -6.27
C TYR A 333 -25.89 -3.67 -4.74
N LEU A 334 -26.59 -2.65 -4.24
CA LEU A 334 -26.73 -2.43 -2.80
C LEU A 334 -27.57 -3.53 -2.13
N THR A 335 -28.61 -4.01 -2.80
CA THR A 335 -29.43 -5.13 -2.31
C THR A 335 -28.60 -6.40 -2.21
N GLU A 336 -27.88 -6.77 -3.27
CA GLU A 336 -26.99 -7.92 -3.27
C GLU A 336 -25.90 -7.81 -2.20
N ARG A 337 -25.26 -6.64 -2.11
CA ARG A 337 -24.19 -6.39 -1.13
C ARG A 337 -24.70 -6.48 0.33
N ASN A 338 -25.92 -6.06 0.59
CA ASN A 338 -26.52 -6.12 1.92
C ASN A 338 -27.01 -7.54 2.31
N LEU A 339 -27.12 -8.49 1.37
CA LEU A 339 -27.32 -9.91 1.70
C LEU A 339 -26.04 -10.51 2.35
N ASN A 340 -24.86 -10.06 1.89
CA ASN A 340 -23.57 -10.47 2.43
C ASN A 340 -22.72 -9.22 2.74
N PRO A 341 -22.97 -8.51 3.84
CA PRO A 341 -22.34 -7.21 4.10
C PRO A 341 -20.83 -7.33 4.29
N LYS A 342 -20.09 -6.46 3.60
CA LYS A 342 -18.62 -6.40 3.68
C LYS A 342 -18.20 -5.31 4.67
N ARG A 343 -17.55 -5.70 5.75
CA ARG A 343 -16.98 -4.77 6.73
C ARG A 343 -15.68 -4.16 6.23
N TYR A 344 -15.48 -2.89 6.55
CA TYR A 344 -14.18 -2.23 6.43
C TYR A 344 -13.64 -1.98 7.84
N VAL A 345 -12.52 -2.62 8.16
CA VAL A 345 -11.91 -2.54 9.49
C VAL A 345 -10.78 -1.53 9.50
N TRP A 346 -10.79 -0.65 10.48
CA TRP A 346 -9.67 0.25 10.74
C TRP A 346 -8.50 -0.52 11.35
N LYS A 347 -7.36 -0.56 10.66
CA LYS A 347 -6.17 -1.33 11.08
C LYS A 347 -4.99 -0.45 11.49
N ALA A 348 -5.01 0.83 11.13
CA ALA A 348 -3.88 1.71 11.34
C ALA A 348 -3.83 2.22 12.80
N LYS A 349 -2.64 2.26 13.38
CA LYS A 349 -2.43 2.81 14.72
C LYS A 349 -2.47 4.34 14.66
N GLY A 350 -3.34 4.96 15.46
CA GLY A 350 -3.55 6.40 15.47
C GLY A 350 -2.26 7.19 15.73
N ALA A 351 -1.45 6.79 16.70
CA ALA A 351 -0.18 7.43 17.01
C ALA A 351 0.82 7.44 15.83
N GLU A 352 0.89 6.34 15.07
CA GLU A 352 1.76 6.27 13.88
C GLU A 352 1.30 7.22 12.77
N ILE A 353 -0.02 7.40 12.62
CA ILE A 353 -0.61 8.35 11.66
C ILE A 353 -0.25 9.78 12.05
N LEU A 354 -0.47 10.15 13.32
CA LEU A 354 -0.14 11.49 13.83
C LEU A 354 1.34 11.79 13.66
N ALA A 355 2.23 10.86 14.00
CA ALA A 355 3.66 11.01 13.79
C ALA A 355 4.05 11.20 12.31
N LYS A 356 3.36 10.54 11.36
CA LYS A 356 3.56 10.75 9.92
C LYS A 356 3.11 12.15 9.48
N ILE A 357 1.95 12.61 9.97
CA ILE A 357 1.41 13.93 9.67
C ILE A 357 2.34 15.03 10.20
N GLN A 358 2.84 14.88 11.43
CA GLN A 358 3.79 15.78 12.04
C GLN A 358 5.06 15.93 11.18
N ARG A 359 5.71 14.81 10.83
CA ARG A 359 6.88 14.82 9.94
C ARG A 359 6.61 15.49 8.59
N ALA A 360 5.43 15.25 8.01
CA ALA A 360 5.06 15.87 6.75
C ALA A 360 4.87 17.39 6.87
N ARG A 361 4.32 17.90 7.99
CA ARG A 361 4.22 19.33 8.30
C ARG A 361 5.59 19.97 8.41
N GLU A 362 6.48 19.38 9.22
CA GLU A 362 7.86 19.85 9.39
C GLU A 362 8.62 19.90 8.06
N THR A 363 8.44 18.90 7.20
CA THR A 363 9.06 18.87 5.87
C THR A 363 8.55 20.00 4.98
N LEU A 364 7.25 20.28 4.98
CA LEU A 364 6.66 21.38 4.21
C LEU A 364 7.11 22.75 4.72
N GLU A 365 7.23 22.93 6.02
CA GLU A 365 7.73 24.18 6.62
C GLU A 365 9.18 24.44 6.23
N ARG A 366 10.04 23.44 6.30
CA ARG A 366 11.43 23.53 5.83
C ARG A 366 11.52 23.92 4.35
N GLN A 367 10.68 23.32 3.47
CA GLN A 367 10.66 23.66 2.05
C GLN A 367 10.20 25.10 1.80
N LYS A 368 9.23 25.61 2.57
CA LYS A 368 8.80 27.02 2.48
C LYS A 368 9.91 27.98 2.91
N CYS A 369 10.67 27.66 3.94
CA CYS A 369 11.80 28.48 4.38
C CYS A 369 12.92 28.54 3.32
N ILE A 370 13.21 27.43 2.64
CA ILE A 370 14.23 27.37 1.57
C ILE A 370 13.75 28.17 0.34
N GLY A 371 12.49 28.00 -0.10
CA GLY A 371 11.95 28.73 -1.25
C GLY A 371 11.86 30.24 -1.05
N ASN A 372 11.65 30.71 0.18
CA ASN A 372 11.65 32.14 0.49
C ASN A 372 13.06 32.74 0.56
N SER A 373 14.11 31.95 0.79
CA SER A 373 15.50 32.43 0.75
C SER A 373 16.08 32.53 -0.67
N GLU A 374 15.55 31.79 -1.65
CA GLU A 374 15.95 31.87 -3.05
C GLU A 374 15.28 33.03 -3.82
N THR A 375 14.21 33.63 -3.29
CA THR A 375 13.53 34.78 -3.89
C THR A 375 14.04 36.15 -3.40
N LEU A 376 15.05 36.18 -2.53
CA LEU A 376 15.66 37.38 -1.98
C LEU A 376 17.09 37.65 -2.52
N HIS A 377 17.46 37.05 -3.67
CA HIS A 377 18.70 37.34 -4.37
C HIS A 377 18.44 37.73 -5.84
#